data_6414a15d3b5b756452348374d79ce70e
#
_entry.id   6414a15d3b5b756452348374d79ce70e
#
_cell.length_a   1.000
_cell.length_b   1.000
_cell.length_c   1.000
_cell.angle_alpha   90.00
_cell.angle_beta   90.00
_cell.angle_gamma   90.00
#
_symmetry.space_group_name_H-M   'P 1'
#
loop_
_entity.id
_entity.type
_entity.pdbx_description
1 polymer ?
#
loop_
_entity_poly.entity_id
_entity_poly.type
_entity_poly.pdbx_seq_one_letter_code
_entity_poly.pdbx_strand_id
1 'polypeptide(L)'
;MHQKAFPVIDPVATGANILHLRRARGLSVRDLQAYFGFEEPQAIYKWQKGKSLPSVDNLYALGALLEVPLEEILVSAKPKLHRIV
;
A
#
# COMPACT_ATOMS: atom_id res chain seq x y z
N MET A 1 31.93 4.02 11.07
CA MET A 1 31.13 3.30 10.14
C MET A 1 29.66 3.45 10.36
N HIS A 2 28.95 3.73 9.33
CA HIS A 2 27.52 3.95 9.46
C HIS A 2 26.77 2.74 9.07
N GLN A 3 25.73 2.46 9.81
CA GLN A 3 24.81 1.47 9.37
C GLN A 3 23.57 2.16 8.89
N LYS A 4 23.16 1.83 7.69
CA LYS A 4 21.91 2.34 7.20
C LYS A 4 20.79 1.55 7.79
N ALA A 5 19.73 2.22 8.14
CA ALA A 5 18.53 1.53 8.55
C ALA A 5 18.00 0.73 7.38
N PHE A 6 17.58 -0.49 7.63
CA PHE A 6 16.99 -1.31 6.59
C PHE A 6 15.54 -0.89 6.46
N PRO A 7 15.12 -0.36 5.31
CA PRO A 7 13.75 0.12 5.19
C PRO A 7 12.76 -1.04 5.19
N VAL A 8 11.69 -0.85 5.92
CA VAL A 8 10.66 -1.87 6.04
C VAL A 8 9.32 -1.20 5.80
N ILE A 9 8.47 -1.86 5.04
CA ILE A 9 7.13 -1.36 4.77
C ILE A 9 6.22 -1.74 5.94
N ASP A 10 5.37 -0.80 6.31
CA ASP A 10 4.34 -1.03 7.32
C ASP A 10 3.06 -1.43 6.59
N PRO A 11 2.67 -2.71 6.64
CA PRO A 11 1.50 -3.15 5.86
C PRO A 11 0.20 -2.52 6.34
N VAL A 12 0.04 -2.32 7.65
CA VAL A 12 -1.19 -1.73 8.18
C VAL A 12 -1.31 -0.29 7.75
N ALA A 13 -0.25 0.49 7.91
CA ALA A 13 -0.26 1.89 7.50
C ALA A 13 -0.42 2.03 5.99
N THR A 14 0.22 1.15 5.23
CA THR A 14 0.08 1.16 3.78
C THR A 14 -1.35 0.85 3.38
N GLY A 15 -1.98 -0.12 4.05
CA GLY A 15 -3.37 -0.46 3.75
C GLY A 15 -4.31 0.69 4.06
N ALA A 16 -4.11 1.37 5.17
CA ALA A 16 -4.91 2.54 5.51
C ALA A 16 -4.72 3.64 4.46
N ASN A 17 -3.50 3.77 3.95
CA ASN A 17 -3.20 4.76 2.95
C ASN A 17 -3.86 4.42 1.61
N ILE A 18 -3.91 3.15 1.24
CA ILE A 18 -4.62 2.73 0.04
C ILE A 18 -6.10 3.10 0.15
N LEU A 19 -6.70 2.85 1.31
CA LEU A 19 -8.08 3.22 1.55
C LEU A 19 -8.27 4.74 1.40
N HIS A 20 -7.37 5.50 2.00
CA HIS A 20 -7.44 6.95 1.94
C HIS A 20 -7.31 7.47 0.50
N LEU A 21 -6.33 6.97 -0.22
CA LEU A 21 -6.10 7.41 -1.60
C LEU A 21 -7.26 7.02 -2.50
N ARG A 22 -7.82 5.82 -2.29
CA ARG A 22 -8.98 5.39 -3.05
C ARG A 22 -10.15 6.35 -2.85
N ARG A 23 -10.44 6.68 -1.59
CA ARG A 23 -11.53 7.58 -1.27
C ARG A 23 -11.29 8.99 -1.81
N ALA A 24 -10.05 9.43 -1.74
CA ALA A 24 -9.69 10.74 -2.26
C ALA A 24 -9.96 10.85 -3.77
N ARG A 25 -9.91 9.73 -4.47
CA ARG A 25 -10.21 9.70 -5.90
C ARG A 25 -11.67 9.38 -6.18
N GLY A 26 -12.49 9.23 -5.15
CA GLY A 26 -13.90 8.92 -5.34
C GLY A 26 -14.13 7.50 -5.83
N LEU A 27 -13.20 6.59 -5.59
CA LEU A 27 -13.30 5.22 -6.07
C LEU A 27 -13.80 4.31 -4.98
N SER A 28 -14.70 3.40 -5.33
CA SER A 28 -15.20 2.40 -4.40
C SER A 28 -14.34 1.14 -4.49
N VAL A 29 -14.54 0.23 -3.53
CA VAL A 29 -13.89 -1.08 -3.61
C VAL A 29 -14.34 -1.80 -4.89
N ARG A 30 -15.61 -1.63 -5.26
CA ARG A 30 -16.11 -2.25 -6.48
C ARG A 30 -15.42 -1.69 -7.71
N ASP A 31 -15.11 -0.39 -7.72
CA ASP A 31 -14.36 0.20 -8.82
C ASP A 31 -12.98 -0.43 -8.94
N LEU A 32 -12.31 -0.65 -7.83
CA LEU A 32 -11.01 -1.31 -7.85
C LEU A 32 -11.15 -2.76 -8.31
N GLN A 33 -12.16 -3.45 -7.80
CA GLN A 33 -12.39 -4.83 -8.20
C GLN A 33 -12.54 -4.95 -9.71
N ALA A 34 -13.31 -4.05 -10.31
CA ALA A 34 -13.52 -4.04 -11.75
C ALA A 34 -12.24 -3.71 -12.50
N TYR A 35 -11.50 -2.74 -12.00
CA TYR A 35 -10.26 -2.32 -12.64
C TYR A 35 -9.25 -3.46 -12.70
N PHE A 36 -9.13 -4.20 -11.59
CA PHE A 36 -8.18 -5.31 -11.52
C PHE A 36 -8.70 -6.60 -12.15
N GLY A 37 -9.99 -6.65 -12.44
CA GLY A 37 -10.58 -7.87 -12.99
C GLY A 37 -10.70 -8.98 -11.95
N PHE A 38 -10.81 -8.63 -10.68
CA PHE A 38 -10.95 -9.63 -9.62
C PHE A 38 -12.38 -10.12 -9.55
N GLU A 39 -12.55 -11.43 -9.39
CA GLU A 39 -13.88 -11.98 -9.23
C GLU A 39 -14.47 -11.65 -7.87
N GLU A 40 -13.61 -11.43 -6.87
CA GLU A 40 -14.03 -11.15 -5.52
C GLU A 40 -13.25 -9.98 -4.98
N PRO A 41 -13.79 -9.24 -4.02
CA PRO A 41 -13.07 -8.06 -3.49
C PRO A 41 -12.10 -8.38 -2.36
N GLN A 42 -11.93 -9.65 -1.99
CA GLN A 42 -11.17 -10.01 -0.81
C GLN A 42 -9.75 -9.49 -0.81
N ALA A 43 -9.09 -9.52 -1.96
CA ALA A 43 -7.70 -9.05 -2.03
C ALA A 43 -7.62 -7.58 -1.64
N ILE A 44 -8.58 -6.78 -2.12
CA ILE A 44 -8.58 -5.35 -1.83
C ILE A 44 -8.80 -5.11 -0.34
N TYR A 45 -9.73 -5.84 0.26
CA TYR A 45 -9.97 -5.72 1.69
C TYR A 45 -8.74 -6.15 2.50
N LYS A 46 -8.04 -7.19 2.07
CA LYS A 46 -6.83 -7.62 2.75
C LYS A 46 -5.75 -6.54 2.68
N TRP A 47 -5.62 -5.88 1.52
CA TRP A 47 -4.69 -4.76 1.40
C TRP A 47 -5.04 -3.67 2.41
N GLN A 48 -6.31 -3.27 2.43
CA GLN A 48 -6.74 -2.17 3.29
C GLN A 48 -6.58 -2.47 4.76
N LYS A 49 -6.65 -3.74 5.14
CA LYS A 49 -6.49 -4.14 6.52
C LYS A 49 -5.05 -4.46 6.89
N GLY A 50 -4.15 -4.40 5.92
CA GLY A 50 -2.75 -4.69 6.18
C GLY A 50 -2.46 -6.16 6.35
N LYS A 51 -3.37 -7.03 5.92
CA LYS A 51 -3.15 -8.47 6.02
C LYS A 51 -2.26 -8.99 4.92
N SER A 52 -2.22 -8.31 3.81
CA SER A 52 -1.28 -8.61 2.74
C SER A 52 -1.04 -7.34 1.95
N LEU A 53 0.10 -7.28 1.30
CA LEU A 53 0.42 -6.17 0.41
C LEU A 53 0.08 -6.57 -1.01
N PRO A 54 -0.26 -5.61 -1.88
CA PRO A 54 -0.41 -5.92 -3.29
C PRO A 54 0.89 -6.48 -3.85
N SER A 55 0.78 -7.36 -4.83
CA SER A 55 1.97 -7.79 -5.56
C SER A 55 2.56 -6.60 -6.28
N VAL A 56 3.78 -6.75 -6.76
CA VAL A 56 4.45 -5.66 -7.48
C VAL A 56 3.60 -5.22 -8.67
N ASP A 57 3.06 -6.16 -9.41
CA ASP A 57 2.23 -5.84 -10.56
C ASP A 57 0.99 -5.08 -10.15
N ASN A 58 0.33 -5.54 -9.11
CA ASN A 58 -0.89 -4.87 -8.64
C ASN A 58 -0.58 -3.51 -8.06
N LEU A 59 0.55 -3.40 -7.38
CA LEU A 59 0.97 -2.11 -6.82
C LEU A 59 1.22 -1.10 -7.94
N TYR A 60 1.87 -1.52 -9.00
CA TYR A 60 2.15 -0.66 -10.13
C TYR A 60 0.84 -0.19 -10.78
N ALA A 61 -0.09 -1.12 -10.99
CA ALA A 61 -1.39 -0.78 -11.55
C ALA A 61 -2.18 0.13 -10.62
N LEU A 62 -2.07 -0.09 -9.32
CA LEU A 62 -2.76 0.73 -8.34
C LEU A 62 -2.24 2.16 -8.38
N GLY A 63 -0.94 2.33 -8.52
CA GLY A 63 -0.36 3.66 -8.67
C GLY A 63 -0.90 4.39 -9.89
N ALA A 64 -1.04 3.67 -11.00
CA ALA A 64 -1.61 4.26 -12.21
C ALA A 64 -3.07 4.67 -11.99
N LEU A 65 -3.85 3.82 -11.35
CA LEU A 65 -5.25 4.10 -11.09
C LEU A 65 -5.41 5.28 -10.14
N LEU A 66 -4.63 5.31 -9.08
CA LEU A 66 -4.72 6.37 -8.08
C LEU A 66 -3.97 7.63 -8.50
N GLU A 67 -3.21 7.56 -9.57
CA GLU A 67 -2.44 8.67 -10.11
C GLU A 67 -1.44 9.21 -9.11
N VAL A 68 -0.75 8.29 -8.45
CA VAL A 68 0.31 8.66 -7.51
C VAL A 68 1.51 7.75 -7.75
N PRO A 69 2.70 8.21 -7.44
CA PRO A 69 3.86 7.32 -7.50
C PRO A 69 3.80 6.28 -6.39
N LEU A 70 4.50 5.18 -6.58
CA LEU A 70 4.46 4.07 -5.64
C LEU A 70 4.90 4.49 -4.25
N GLU A 71 5.83 5.43 -4.18
CA GLU A 71 6.32 5.91 -2.90
C GLU A 71 5.24 6.59 -2.07
N GLU A 72 4.18 7.06 -2.73
CA GLU A 72 3.08 7.68 -1.99
C GLU A 72 2.06 6.66 -1.52
N ILE A 73 2.11 5.46 -2.04
CA ILE A 73 1.23 4.39 -1.58
C ILE A 73 1.86 3.66 -0.41
N LEU A 74 3.13 3.33 -0.54
CA LEU A 74 3.85 2.55 0.47
C LEU A 74 4.23 3.43 1.64
N VAL A 75 3.97 2.93 2.84
CA VAL A 75 4.32 3.66 4.06
C VAL A 75 5.37 2.86 4.79
N SER A 76 6.46 3.51 5.11
CA SER A 76 7.55 2.87 5.84
C SER A 76 7.19 2.73 7.30
N ALA A 77 7.60 1.62 7.88
CA ALA A 77 7.51 1.46 9.30
C ALA A 77 8.46 2.45 9.95
N LYS A 78 8.02 3.05 11.06
CA LYS A 78 8.92 3.91 11.78
C LYS A 78 10.03 3.07 12.33
N PRO A 79 11.28 3.37 11.99
CA PRO A 79 12.35 2.56 12.55
C PRO A 79 12.41 2.81 14.02
N LYS A 80 12.60 1.73 14.78
CA LYS A 80 12.91 1.88 16.16
C LYS A 80 14.21 2.58 16.23
N LEU A 81 14.31 3.46 17.21
CA LEU A 81 15.54 4.11 17.42
C LEU A 81 16.48 3.15 17.99
N HIS A 82 17.31 2.58 17.17
CA HIS A 82 18.35 1.75 17.67
C HIS A 82 19.55 2.58 17.87
N ARG A 83 20.22 2.33 18.96
CA ARG A 83 21.48 2.89 19.13
C ARG A 83 22.36 2.11 18.32
N ILE A 84 22.86 2.69 17.35
CA ILE A 84 23.82 2.05 16.56
C ILE A 84 25.10 2.49 17.05
N VAL A 85 25.72 1.72 17.74
CA VAL A 85 26.99 2.12 18.29
C VAL A 85 28.07 1.24 17.81
#